data_14b73f34f4791a405b2e0d14e536a872
#
_entry.id   14b73f34f4791a405b2e0d14e536a872
#
_cell.length_a   1.000
_cell.length_b   1.000
_cell.length_c   1.000
_cell.angle_alpha   90.00
_cell.angle_beta   90.00
_cell.angle_gamma   90.00
#
_symmetry.space_group_name_H-M   'P 1'
#
loop_
_entity.id
_entity.type
_entity.pdbx_description
1 polymer ?
#
loop_
_entity_poly.entity_id
_entity_poly.type
_entity_poly.pdbx_seq_one_letter_code
_entity_poly.pdbx_strand_id
1 'polypeptide(L)'
;VEASDHGALRRLFWLYDEVERLIDAIGQTGRVVAGSTGQPRANPLYKQVQEFQAEARQLEDRFGLSPKARLSLGITFAEAASSLDALNERLAKRMADDDLWDELDA
;
A
#
# COMPACT_ATOMS: atom_id res chain seq x y z
N VAL A 1 -16.89 -8.60 10.19
CA VAL A 1 -15.54 -9.10 9.87
C VAL A 1 -14.94 -9.70 11.14
N GLU A 2 -14.62 -10.98 11.10
CA GLU A 2 -13.99 -11.67 12.22
C GLU A 2 -12.52 -11.27 12.37
N ALA A 3 -11.95 -11.47 13.57
CA ALA A 3 -10.55 -11.11 13.84
C ALA A 3 -9.57 -11.83 12.91
N SER A 4 -9.87 -13.06 12.48
CA SER A 4 -9.08 -13.82 11.52
C SER A 4 -9.04 -13.17 10.13
N ASP A 5 -10.05 -12.40 9.76
CA ASP A 5 -10.13 -11.70 8.48
C ASP A 5 -9.28 -10.42 8.46
N HIS A 6 -9.02 -9.83 9.62
CA HIS A 6 -8.15 -8.65 9.72
C HIS A 6 -6.72 -8.96 9.25
N GLY A 7 -6.18 -10.12 9.59
CA GLY A 7 -4.87 -10.55 9.12
C GLY A 7 -4.83 -10.72 7.61
N ALA A 8 -5.87 -11.33 7.05
CA ALA A 8 -5.98 -11.52 5.60
C ALA A 8 -6.13 -10.18 4.86
N LEU A 9 -6.89 -9.22 5.41
CA LEU A 9 -7.03 -7.89 4.85
C LEU A 9 -5.70 -7.11 4.87
N ARG A 10 -4.95 -7.20 5.97
CA ARG A 10 -3.61 -6.60 6.05
C ARG A 10 -2.68 -7.19 5.00
N ARG A 11 -2.73 -8.49 4.81
CA ARG A 11 -1.94 -9.18 3.79
C ARG A 11 -2.31 -8.69 2.40
N LEU A 12 -3.60 -8.52 2.11
CA LEU A 12 -4.08 -8.03 0.82
C LEU A 12 -3.57 -6.62 0.55
N PHE A 13 -3.65 -5.71 1.51
CA PHE A 13 -3.15 -4.34 1.36
C PHE A 13 -1.62 -4.30 1.20
N TRP A 14 -0.92 -5.15 1.93
CA TRP A 14 0.53 -5.29 1.79
C TRP A 14 0.90 -5.77 0.38
N LEU A 15 0.14 -6.73 -0.16
CA LEU A 15 0.35 -7.21 -1.53
C LEU A 15 0.13 -6.10 -2.56
N TYR A 16 -0.89 -5.28 -2.40
CA TYR A 16 -1.12 -4.15 -3.30
C TYR A 16 0.06 -3.18 -3.30
N ASP A 17 0.58 -2.84 -2.13
CA ASP A 17 1.76 -1.98 -1.99
C ASP A 17 3.00 -2.60 -2.64
N GLU A 18 3.24 -3.88 -2.41
CA GLU A 18 4.41 -4.57 -2.95
C GLU A 18 4.35 -4.67 -4.47
N VAL A 19 3.16 -4.93 -5.04
CA VAL A 19 2.98 -4.94 -6.49
C VAL A 19 3.32 -3.58 -7.09
N GLU A 20 2.88 -2.49 -6.49
CA GLU A 20 3.21 -1.14 -6.95
C GLU A 20 4.71 -0.87 -6.89
N ARG A 21 5.37 -1.24 -5.81
CA ARG A 21 6.82 -1.09 -5.65
C ARG A 21 7.59 -1.89 -6.69
N LEU A 22 7.15 -3.12 -6.97
CA LEU A 22 7.77 -3.97 -7.97
C LEU A 22 7.59 -3.40 -9.38
N ILE A 23 6.41 -2.88 -9.70
CA ILE A 23 6.14 -2.22 -10.98
C ILE A 23 7.05 -1.00 -11.16
N ASP A 24 7.23 -0.19 -10.12
CA ASP A 24 8.13 0.95 -10.15
C ASP A 24 9.59 0.50 -10.36
N ALA A 25 10.01 -0.55 -9.67
CA ALA A 25 11.35 -1.12 -9.81
C ALA A 25 11.59 -1.66 -11.23
N ILE A 26 10.59 -2.29 -11.83
CA ILE A 26 10.66 -2.75 -13.22
C ILE A 26 10.79 -1.55 -14.16
N GLY A 27 10.07 -0.47 -13.90
CA GLY A 27 10.18 0.77 -14.67
C GLY A 27 11.57 1.38 -14.63
N GLN A 28 12.29 1.23 -13.52
CA GLN A 28 13.66 1.73 -13.35
C GLN A 28 14.72 0.79 -13.96
N THR A 29 14.54 -0.52 -13.81
CA THR A 29 15.51 -1.52 -14.27
C THR A 29 15.27 -2.03 -15.69
N GLY A 30 14.05 -1.89 -16.20
CA GLY A 30 13.67 -2.31 -17.55
C GLY A 30 13.02 -3.69 -17.60
N ARG A 31 12.34 -3.96 -18.70
CA ARG A 31 11.66 -5.23 -18.93
C ARG A 31 12.61 -6.38 -19.20
N VAL A 32 13.77 -6.06 -19.77
CA VAL A 32 14.81 -7.01 -20.11
C VAL A 32 16.07 -6.60 -19.38
N VAL A 33 16.71 -7.57 -18.72
CA VAL A 33 17.94 -7.37 -17.99
C VAL A 33 19.00 -8.33 -18.51
N ALA A 34 20.29 -8.07 -18.21
CA ALA A 34 21.37 -8.97 -18.57
C ALA A 34 21.37 -10.19 -17.65
N GLY A 35 21.41 -11.38 -18.24
CA GLY A 35 21.61 -12.62 -17.49
C GLY A 35 23.04 -12.79 -17.00
N SER A 36 23.31 -13.88 -16.27
CA SER A 36 24.62 -14.17 -15.70
C SER A 36 25.74 -14.27 -16.74
N THR A 37 25.42 -14.61 -17.97
CA THR A 37 26.38 -14.69 -19.10
C THR A 37 26.24 -13.51 -20.08
N GLY A 38 25.54 -12.46 -19.68
CA GLY A 38 25.34 -11.25 -20.47
C GLY A 38 24.21 -11.33 -21.49
N GLN A 39 23.56 -12.49 -21.66
CA GLN A 39 22.44 -12.62 -22.58
C GLN A 39 21.19 -11.87 -22.08
N PRO A 40 20.33 -11.35 -22.98
CA PRO A 40 19.08 -10.75 -22.56
C PRO A 40 18.15 -11.78 -21.91
N ARG A 41 17.50 -11.39 -20.83
CA ARG A 41 16.49 -12.21 -20.16
C ARG A 41 15.38 -11.32 -19.62
N ALA A 42 14.19 -11.89 -19.42
CA ALA A 42 13.09 -11.16 -18.80
C ALA A 42 13.50 -10.79 -17.35
N ASN A 43 13.10 -9.59 -16.92
CA ASN A 43 13.36 -9.15 -15.56
C ASN A 43 12.70 -10.10 -14.56
N PRO A 44 13.46 -10.71 -13.61
CA PRO A 44 12.91 -11.64 -12.63
C PRO A 44 11.80 -11.05 -11.77
N LEU A 45 11.74 -9.73 -11.63
CA LEU A 45 10.69 -9.05 -10.87
C LEU A 45 9.29 -9.30 -11.44
N TYR A 46 9.15 -9.58 -12.74
CA TYR A 46 7.87 -9.92 -13.34
C TYR A 46 7.24 -11.17 -12.73
N LYS A 47 8.05 -12.18 -12.48
CA LYS A 47 7.58 -13.41 -11.86
C LYS A 47 7.04 -13.14 -10.46
N GLN A 48 7.73 -12.31 -9.71
CA GLN A 48 7.33 -11.91 -8.36
C GLN A 48 6.01 -11.14 -8.38
N VAL A 49 5.84 -10.21 -9.33
CA VAL A 49 4.59 -9.48 -9.52
C VAL A 49 3.44 -10.46 -9.79
N GLN A 50 3.64 -11.43 -10.69
CA GLN A 50 2.63 -12.43 -11.02
C GLN A 50 2.23 -13.27 -9.80
N GLU A 51 3.20 -13.69 -9.00
CA GLU A 51 2.96 -14.46 -7.78
C GLU A 51 2.14 -13.66 -6.75
N PHE A 52 2.50 -12.41 -6.54
CA PHE A 52 1.78 -11.53 -5.61
C PHE A 52 0.39 -11.19 -6.11
N GLN A 53 0.21 -10.96 -7.41
CA GLN A 53 -1.11 -10.74 -7.99
C GLN A 53 -2.01 -11.97 -7.88
N ALA A 54 -1.47 -13.17 -8.06
CA ALA A 54 -2.21 -14.42 -7.90
C ALA A 54 -2.69 -14.59 -6.45
N GLU A 55 -1.83 -14.33 -5.47
CA GLU A 55 -2.20 -14.36 -4.05
C GLU A 55 -3.27 -13.32 -3.73
N ALA A 56 -3.11 -12.11 -4.26
CA ALA A 56 -4.10 -11.05 -4.07
C ALA A 56 -5.47 -11.44 -4.61
N ARG A 57 -5.54 -12.06 -5.78
CA ARG A 57 -6.81 -12.55 -6.34
C ARG A 57 -7.47 -13.60 -5.47
N GLN A 58 -6.69 -14.51 -4.88
CA GLN A 58 -7.22 -15.51 -3.97
C GLN A 58 -7.85 -14.84 -2.72
N LEU A 59 -7.21 -13.84 -2.17
CA LEU A 59 -7.73 -13.09 -1.04
C LEU A 59 -8.97 -12.27 -1.43
N GLU A 60 -8.95 -11.64 -2.59
CA GLU A 60 -10.10 -10.90 -3.12
C GLU A 60 -11.31 -11.81 -3.30
N ASP A 61 -11.11 -13.01 -3.86
CA ASP A 61 -12.16 -14.00 -4.03
C ASP A 61 -12.73 -14.44 -2.67
N ARG A 62 -11.87 -14.62 -1.68
CA ARG A 62 -12.26 -14.96 -0.32
C ARG A 62 -13.19 -13.91 0.30
N PHE A 63 -12.94 -12.62 0.00
CA PHE A 63 -13.77 -11.51 0.47
C PHE A 63 -14.91 -11.15 -0.48
N GLY A 64 -15.08 -11.86 -1.58
CA GLY A 64 -16.11 -11.59 -2.58
C GLY A 64 -15.94 -10.25 -3.29
N LEU A 65 -14.72 -9.80 -3.47
CA LEU A 65 -14.43 -8.50 -4.07
C LEU A 65 -14.48 -8.57 -5.59
N SER A 66 -15.37 -7.80 -6.23
CA SER A 66 -15.34 -7.56 -7.68
C SER A 66 -14.26 -6.52 -8.02
N PRO A 67 -13.86 -6.40 -9.30
CA PRO A 67 -12.95 -5.33 -9.71
C PRO A 67 -13.42 -3.93 -9.32
N LYS A 68 -14.72 -3.68 -9.39
CA LYS A 68 -15.32 -2.41 -8.98
C LYS A 68 -15.25 -2.22 -7.46
N ALA A 69 -15.53 -3.27 -6.70
CA ALA A 69 -15.43 -3.24 -5.24
C ALA A 69 -13.99 -3.01 -4.78
N ARG A 70 -13.00 -3.60 -5.48
CA ARG A 70 -11.58 -3.38 -5.20
C ARG A 70 -11.20 -1.91 -5.37
N LEU A 71 -11.65 -1.30 -6.45
CA LEU A 71 -11.39 0.11 -6.71
C LEU A 71 -12.01 0.99 -5.64
N SER A 72 -13.26 0.73 -5.28
CA SER A 72 -13.97 1.47 -4.23
C SER A 72 -13.27 1.32 -2.88
N LEU A 73 -12.80 0.13 -2.55
CA LEU A 73 -12.07 -0.13 -1.31
C LEU A 73 -10.75 0.65 -1.26
N GLY A 74 -10.02 0.67 -2.37
CA GLY A 74 -8.77 1.44 -2.49
C GLY A 74 -9.00 2.95 -2.31
N ILE A 75 -10.04 3.49 -2.93
CA ILE A 75 -10.41 4.90 -2.77
C ILE A 75 -10.79 5.21 -1.32
N THR A 76 -11.62 4.37 -0.71
CA THR A 76 -12.03 4.53 0.69
C THR A 76 -10.83 4.50 1.64
N PHE A 77 -9.89 3.60 1.39
CA PHE A 77 -8.66 3.49 2.18
C PHE A 77 -7.80 4.76 2.04
N ALA A 78 -7.64 5.28 0.82
CA ALA A 78 -6.90 6.51 0.57
C ALA A 78 -7.55 7.73 1.26
N GLU A 79 -8.88 7.82 1.22
CA GLU A 79 -9.63 8.88 1.90
C GLU A 79 -9.47 8.79 3.42
N ALA A 80 -9.52 7.60 3.99
CA ALA A 80 -9.31 7.38 5.42
C ALA A 80 -7.90 7.79 5.85
N ALA A 81 -6.88 7.45 5.08
CA ALA A 81 -5.50 7.85 5.34
C ALA A 81 -5.35 9.37 5.29
N SER A 82 -5.93 10.01 4.29
CA SER A 82 -5.92 11.47 4.16
C SER A 82 -6.62 12.18 5.33
N SER A 83 -7.78 11.64 5.76
CA SER A 83 -8.51 12.17 6.92
C SER A 83 -7.71 12.03 8.21
N LEU A 84 -6.99 10.93 8.38
CA LEU A 84 -6.14 10.69 9.53
C LEU A 84 -4.97 11.68 9.56
N ASP A 85 -4.34 11.93 8.42
CA ASP A 85 -3.26 12.93 8.30
C ASP A 85 -3.76 14.33 8.66
N ALA A 86 -4.93 14.72 8.17
CA ALA A 86 -5.55 16.00 8.50
C ALA A 86 -5.84 16.13 10.00
N LEU A 87 -6.32 15.05 10.62
CA LEU A 87 -6.55 15.02 12.07
C LEU A 87 -5.25 15.17 12.85
N ASN A 88 -4.21 14.45 12.43
CA ASN A 88 -2.88 14.53 13.06
C ASN A 88 -2.30 15.94 12.98
N GLU A 89 -2.46 16.62 11.85
CA GLU A 89 -2.04 18.03 11.70
C GLU A 89 -2.78 18.96 12.66
N ARG A 90 -4.09 18.78 12.81
CA ARG A 90 -4.91 19.57 13.76
C ARG A 90 -4.46 19.36 15.19
N LEU A 91 -4.19 18.11 15.56
CA LEU A 91 -3.73 17.76 16.91
C LEU A 91 -2.35 18.37 17.19
N ALA A 92 -1.42 18.28 16.24
CA ALA A 92 -0.09 18.88 16.37
C ALA A 92 -0.18 20.39 16.55
N LYS A 93 -1.03 21.05 15.79
CA LYS A 93 -1.25 22.50 15.87
C LYS A 93 -1.86 22.91 17.21
N ARG A 94 -2.83 22.14 17.71
CA ARG A 94 -3.44 22.38 19.03
C ARG A 94 -2.43 22.22 20.16
N MET A 95 -1.59 21.20 20.08
CA MET A 95 -0.52 20.98 21.07
C MET A 95 0.50 22.13 21.08
N ALA A 96 0.86 22.64 19.92
CA ALA A 96 1.73 23.80 19.81
C ALA A 96 1.09 25.07 20.43
N ASP A 97 -0.21 25.28 20.21
CA ASP A 97 -0.95 26.40 20.80
C ASP A 97 -1.03 26.28 22.33
N ASP A 98 -1.25 25.07 22.86
CA ASP A 98 -1.27 24.81 24.30
C ASP A 98 0.10 25.07 24.93
N ASP A 99 1.18 24.67 24.29
CA ASP A 99 2.55 24.97 24.76
C ASP A 99 2.81 26.48 24.78
N LEU A 100 2.30 27.21 23.80
CA LEU A 100 2.42 28.67 23.76
C LEU A 100 1.69 29.34 24.92
N TRP A 101 0.49 28.84 25.27
CA TRP A 101 -0.27 29.34 26.43
C TRP A 101 0.48 29.07 27.73
N ASP A 102 1.11 27.92 27.89
CA ASP A 102 1.90 27.58 29.08
C ASP A 102 3.10 28.53 29.22
N GLU A 103 3.74 28.91 28.14
CA GLU A 103 4.84 29.88 28.12
C GLU A 103 4.37 31.27 28.53
N LEU A 104 3.13 31.67 28.12
CA LEU A 104 2.59 32.98 28.46
C LEU A 104 2.15 33.10 29.91
N ASP A 105 1.77 31.99 30.56
CA ASP A 105 1.35 31.94 31.98
C ASP A 105 2.54 31.82 32.92
N ALA A 106 3.72 31.59 32.45
CA ALA A 106 4.92 31.42 33.28
C ALA A 106 5.50 32.74 33.78
#